data_c177ab070a80cd8c2357111fc175b333
#
_entry.id   c177ab070a80cd8c2357111fc175b333
#
_cell.length_a   1.000
_cell.length_b   1.000
_cell.length_c   1.000
_cell.angle_alpha   90.00
_cell.angle_beta   90.00
_cell.angle_gamma   90.00
#
_symmetry.space_group_name_H-M   'P 1'
#
loop_
_entity.id
_entity.type
_entity.pdbx_description
1 polymer ?
#
loop_
_entity_poly.entity_id
_entity_poly.type
_entity_poly.pdbx_seq_one_letter_code
_entity_poly.pdbx_strand_id
1 'polypeptide(L)'
;ALLILANHNEIRLVKWAVIVFLGLLYNSSFLEKHIRKIPLLKAFYVGFTWALINSWLIVPEFHPEIFTISLLFVTALVLPFDIRDMKNDKIVTFPKLIGVQKTKFLAYLLVFLSFLIAIFTLKILFAIAFFLTCAITFLFIYFSETQKPDAYFSFGVETCSGLPLLFLILMKYF
;
A
#
# COMPACT_ATOMS: atom_id res chain seq x y z
N ALA A 1 -20.65 -1.37 -5.64
CA ALA A 1 -21.61 -2.47 -5.88
C ALA A 1 -22.67 -2.11 -6.93
N LEU A 2 -23.46 -1.03 -6.76
CA LEU A 2 -24.57 -0.66 -7.67
C LEU A 2 -24.12 -0.52 -9.14
N LEU A 3 -23.01 0.17 -9.42
CA LEU A 3 -22.47 0.33 -10.78
C LEU A 3 -22.00 -1.00 -11.39
N ILE A 4 -21.49 -1.93 -10.58
CA ILE A 4 -21.07 -3.25 -11.05
C ILE A 4 -22.30 -4.09 -11.42
N LEU A 5 -23.35 -4.01 -10.60
CA LEU A 5 -24.64 -4.67 -10.89
C LEU A 5 -25.29 -4.10 -12.14
N ALA A 6 -25.31 -2.78 -12.30
CA ALA A 6 -25.86 -2.12 -13.48
C ALA A 6 -25.13 -2.53 -14.80
N ASN A 7 -23.86 -2.87 -14.71
CA ASN A 7 -23.06 -3.34 -15.86
C ASN A 7 -23.10 -4.87 -16.06
N HIS A 8 -23.93 -5.60 -15.33
CA HIS A 8 -24.06 -7.07 -15.42
C HIS A 8 -22.71 -7.82 -15.33
N ASN A 9 -21.77 -7.29 -14.54
CA ASN A 9 -20.45 -7.92 -14.36
C ASN A 9 -20.39 -8.73 -13.06
N GLU A 10 -20.97 -9.92 -13.11
CA GLU A 10 -21.08 -10.82 -11.95
C GLU A 10 -19.70 -11.21 -11.39
N ILE A 11 -18.72 -11.47 -12.26
CA ILE A 11 -17.36 -11.84 -11.84
C ILE A 11 -16.73 -10.70 -11.02
N ARG A 12 -16.88 -9.44 -11.48
CA ARG A 12 -16.36 -8.30 -10.76
C ARG A 12 -17.10 -8.08 -9.43
N LEU A 13 -18.38 -8.41 -9.37
CA LEU A 13 -19.16 -8.36 -8.12
C LEU A 13 -18.62 -9.36 -7.09
N VAL A 14 -18.32 -10.58 -7.50
CA VAL A 14 -17.70 -11.59 -6.63
C VAL A 14 -16.32 -11.13 -6.13
N LYS A 15 -15.48 -10.63 -7.03
CA LYS A 15 -14.17 -10.05 -6.66
C LYS A 15 -14.33 -8.93 -5.63
N TRP A 16 -15.28 -8.02 -5.87
CA TRP A 16 -15.59 -6.93 -4.94
C TRP A 16 -16.05 -7.44 -3.57
N ALA A 17 -16.95 -8.44 -3.55
CA ALA A 17 -17.45 -9.03 -2.30
C ALA A 17 -16.31 -9.66 -1.48
N VAL A 18 -15.37 -10.35 -2.12
CA VAL A 18 -14.17 -10.90 -1.46
C VAL A 18 -13.33 -9.79 -0.81
N ILE A 19 -13.09 -8.69 -1.52
CA ILE A 19 -12.31 -7.56 -1.00
C ILE A 19 -13.02 -6.91 0.20
N VAL A 20 -14.35 -6.71 0.10
CA VAL A 20 -15.15 -6.19 1.21
C VAL A 20 -15.08 -7.12 2.42
N PHE A 21 -15.21 -8.43 2.20
CA PHE A 21 -15.08 -9.42 3.27
C PHE A 21 -13.70 -9.35 3.96
N LEU A 22 -12.61 -9.22 3.20
CA LEU A 22 -11.28 -8.99 3.76
C LEU A 22 -11.25 -7.69 4.59
N GLY A 23 -11.82 -6.60 4.09
CA GLY A 23 -11.90 -5.33 4.83
C GLY A 23 -12.69 -5.46 6.14
N LEU A 24 -13.82 -6.18 6.12
CA LEU A 24 -14.61 -6.44 7.32
C LEU A 24 -13.89 -7.35 8.32
N LEU A 25 -13.19 -8.35 7.83
CA LEU A 25 -12.34 -9.21 8.67
C LEU A 25 -11.26 -8.40 9.39
N TYR A 26 -10.66 -7.41 8.71
CA TYR A 26 -9.64 -6.54 9.33
C TYR A 26 -10.17 -5.79 10.57
N ASN A 27 -11.44 -5.41 10.55
CA ASN A 27 -12.09 -4.69 11.67
C ASN A 27 -12.77 -5.63 12.68
N SER A 28 -12.70 -6.95 12.46
CA SER A 28 -13.33 -7.92 13.36
C SER A 28 -12.47 -8.20 14.60
N SER A 29 -13.12 -8.50 15.73
CA SER A 29 -12.46 -8.96 16.96
C SER A 29 -11.61 -10.21 16.79
N PHE A 30 -11.90 -11.01 15.75
CA PHE A 30 -11.14 -12.22 15.40
C PHE A 30 -9.73 -11.86 14.92
N LEU A 31 -9.60 -10.91 14.00
CA LEU A 31 -8.30 -10.42 13.53
C LEU A 31 -7.56 -9.60 14.58
N GLU A 32 -8.28 -8.88 15.42
CA GLU A 32 -7.70 -8.15 16.54
C GLU A 32 -6.98 -9.10 17.52
N LYS A 33 -7.55 -10.27 17.74
CA LYS A 33 -7.01 -11.26 18.67
C LYS A 33 -5.83 -12.06 18.11
N HIS A 34 -5.77 -12.30 16.80
CA HIS A 34 -4.79 -13.21 16.18
C HIS A 34 -3.79 -12.49 15.25
N ILE A 35 -4.25 -11.58 14.40
CA ILE A 35 -3.43 -10.97 13.35
C ILE A 35 -2.85 -9.63 13.77
N ARG A 36 -3.63 -8.78 14.48
CA ARG A 36 -3.11 -7.49 14.99
C ARG A 36 -2.00 -7.65 16.05
N LYS A 37 -1.90 -8.82 16.69
CA LYS A 37 -0.81 -9.10 17.65
C LYS A 37 0.53 -9.37 16.97
N ILE A 38 0.53 -9.71 15.69
CA ILE A 38 1.74 -9.97 14.91
C ILE A 38 2.05 -8.70 14.10
N PRO A 39 3.09 -7.92 14.42
CA PRO A 39 3.38 -6.62 13.82
C PRO A 39 3.46 -6.66 12.30
N LEU A 40 4.14 -7.67 11.78
CA LEU A 40 4.31 -7.88 10.34
C LEU A 40 2.97 -8.06 9.63
N LEU A 41 2.03 -8.78 10.26
CA LEU A 41 0.80 -9.17 9.62
C LEU A 41 -0.13 -7.97 9.36
N LYS A 42 -0.13 -6.95 10.24
CA LYS A 42 -0.95 -5.73 10.05
C LYS A 42 -0.58 -5.01 8.75
N ALA A 43 0.70 -4.69 8.60
CA ALA A 43 1.19 -3.97 7.41
C ALA A 43 1.04 -4.81 6.13
N PHE A 44 1.38 -6.10 6.21
CA PHE A 44 1.21 -7.04 5.10
C PHE A 44 -0.25 -7.24 4.71
N TYR A 45 -1.16 -7.29 5.66
CA TYR A 45 -2.58 -7.46 5.38
C TYR A 45 -3.15 -6.28 4.59
N VAL A 46 -2.79 -5.07 4.98
CA VAL A 46 -3.19 -3.86 4.25
C VAL A 46 -2.59 -3.88 2.85
N GLY A 47 -1.29 -4.15 2.73
CA GLY A 47 -0.61 -4.28 1.43
C GLY A 47 -1.24 -5.36 0.54
N PHE A 48 -1.56 -6.51 1.10
CA PHE A 48 -2.21 -7.63 0.40
C PHE A 48 -3.60 -7.25 -0.14
N THR A 49 -4.42 -6.59 0.67
CA THR A 49 -5.76 -6.17 0.26
C THR A 49 -5.69 -5.16 -0.90
N TRP A 50 -4.80 -4.18 -0.81
CA TRP A 50 -4.58 -3.21 -1.88
C TRP A 50 -3.96 -3.85 -3.13
N ALA A 51 -3.07 -4.81 -2.97
CA ALA A 51 -2.52 -5.57 -4.09
C ALA A 51 -3.61 -6.33 -4.86
N LEU A 52 -4.55 -6.95 -4.16
CA LEU A 52 -5.71 -7.59 -4.79
C LEU A 52 -6.62 -6.58 -5.50
N ILE A 53 -6.84 -5.40 -4.93
CA ILE A 53 -7.61 -4.34 -5.60
C ILE A 53 -6.96 -3.98 -6.93
N ASN A 54 -5.66 -3.68 -6.93
CA ASN A 54 -4.96 -3.18 -8.10
C ASN A 54 -4.74 -4.24 -9.20
N SER A 55 -4.51 -5.50 -8.81
CA SER A 55 -4.11 -6.58 -9.73
C SER A 55 -5.23 -7.54 -10.11
N TRP A 56 -6.35 -7.51 -9.41
CA TRP A 56 -7.42 -8.48 -9.59
C TRP A 56 -8.81 -7.85 -9.69
N LEU A 57 -9.15 -6.87 -8.85
CA LEU A 57 -10.49 -6.25 -8.88
C LEU A 57 -10.65 -5.29 -10.07
N ILE A 58 -9.65 -4.43 -10.30
CA ILE A 58 -9.72 -3.36 -11.32
C ILE A 58 -9.57 -3.94 -12.72
N VAL A 59 -8.70 -4.93 -12.87
CA VAL A 59 -8.35 -5.55 -14.17
C VAL A 59 -9.14 -6.84 -14.42
N PRO A 60 -9.43 -7.19 -15.70
CA PRO A 60 -10.17 -8.41 -16.03
C PRO A 60 -9.44 -9.68 -15.59
N GLU A 61 -8.15 -9.74 -15.87
CA GLU A 61 -7.25 -10.85 -15.56
C GLU A 61 -6.34 -10.52 -14.38
N PHE A 62 -5.89 -11.54 -13.66
CA PHE A 62 -4.94 -11.36 -12.56
C PHE A 62 -3.53 -11.09 -13.10
N HIS A 63 -2.91 -10.01 -12.64
CA HIS A 63 -1.56 -9.62 -12.99
C HIS A 63 -0.61 -9.79 -11.81
N PRO A 64 0.17 -10.88 -11.74
CA PRO A 64 1.05 -11.17 -10.61
C PRO A 64 2.16 -10.13 -10.40
N GLU A 65 2.64 -9.52 -11.48
CA GLU A 65 3.60 -8.41 -11.43
C GLU A 65 3.01 -7.18 -10.72
N ILE A 66 1.80 -6.76 -11.09
CA ILE A 66 1.09 -5.64 -10.46
C ILE A 66 0.78 -5.96 -9.00
N PHE A 67 0.40 -7.22 -8.73
CA PHE A 67 0.16 -7.69 -7.36
C PHE A 67 1.42 -7.53 -6.50
N THR A 68 2.56 -8.02 -6.96
CA THR A 68 3.80 -7.99 -6.19
C THR A 68 4.31 -6.57 -5.98
N ILE A 69 4.28 -5.73 -7.03
CA ILE A 69 4.63 -4.31 -6.94
C ILE A 69 3.75 -3.61 -5.90
N SER A 70 2.42 -3.77 -6.00
CA SER A 70 1.46 -3.14 -5.08
C SER A 70 1.61 -3.65 -3.66
N LEU A 71 1.82 -4.95 -3.46
CA LEU A 71 2.03 -5.56 -2.15
C LEU A 71 3.23 -4.93 -1.44
N LEU A 72 4.38 -4.87 -2.11
CA LEU A 72 5.61 -4.32 -1.52
C LEU A 72 5.48 -2.81 -1.27
N PHE A 73 4.98 -2.08 -2.27
CA PHE A 73 4.88 -0.63 -2.21
C PHE A 73 3.90 -0.17 -1.12
N VAL A 74 2.69 -0.73 -1.08
CA VAL A 74 1.70 -0.34 -0.07
C VAL A 74 2.11 -0.79 1.33
N THR A 75 2.72 -1.99 1.47
CA THR A 75 3.30 -2.40 2.75
C THR A 75 4.34 -1.39 3.24
N ALA A 76 5.19 -0.89 2.34
CA ALA A 76 6.16 0.15 2.68
C ALA A 76 5.50 1.46 3.14
N LEU A 77 4.38 1.86 2.52
CA LEU A 77 3.63 3.06 2.90
C LEU A 77 2.95 2.94 4.27
N VAL A 78 2.62 1.73 4.71
CA VAL A 78 2.01 1.51 6.04
C VAL A 78 3.03 1.72 7.18
N LEU A 79 4.31 1.42 6.97
CA LEU A 79 5.33 1.50 8.01
C LEU A 79 5.52 2.92 8.61
N PRO A 80 5.47 4.03 7.85
CA PRO A 80 5.40 5.39 8.39
C PRO A 80 4.24 5.62 9.36
N PHE A 81 3.05 5.08 9.08
CA PHE A 81 1.90 5.17 10.00
C PHE A 81 2.17 4.42 11.31
N ASP A 82 2.81 3.27 11.25
CA ASP A 82 3.23 2.55 12.46
C ASP A 82 4.27 3.35 13.28
N ILE A 83 5.12 4.16 12.63
CA ILE A 83 6.04 5.09 13.31
C ILE A 83 5.24 6.18 14.03
N ARG A 84 4.26 6.80 13.36
CA ARG A 84 3.37 7.80 13.96
C ARG A 84 2.68 7.26 15.21
N ASP A 85 2.08 6.09 15.07
CA ASP A 85 1.21 5.49 16.07
C ASP A 85 1.96 4.76 17.19
N MET A 86 3.30 4.71 17.11
CA MET A 86 4.16 3.93 18.02
C MET A 86 3.87 4.19 19.50
N LYS A 87 3.53 5.43 19.89
CA LYS A 87 3.26 5.79 21.30
C LYS A 87 1.86 5.41 21.73
N ASN A 88 0.89 5.44 20.83
CA ASN A 88 -0.53 5.28 21.13
C ASN A 88 -1.05 3.86 20.88
N ASP A 89 -0.41 3.11 20.00
CA ASP A 89 -0.81 1.74 19.69
C ASP A 89 -0.60 0.82 20.88
N LYS A 90 -1.63 0.09 21.28
CA LYS A 90 -1.53 -0.98 22.28
C LYS A 90 -0.85 -2.24 21.73
N ILE A 91 -0.68 -2.31 20.43
CA ILE A 91 -0.16 -3.44 19.68
C ILE A 91 1.34 -3.26 19.46
N VAL A 92 2.07 -4.36 19.42
CA VAL A 92 3.50 -4.35 19.08
C VAL A 92 3.63 -4.15 17.57
N THR A 93 4.15 -2.99 17.17
CA THR A 93 4.41 -2.63 15.77
C THR A 93 5.90 -2.73 15.44
N PHE A 94 6.26 -2.71 14.14
CA PHE A 94 7.67 -2.73 13.72
C PHE A 94 8.53 -1.71 14.46
N PRO A 95 8.16 -0.41 14.55
CA PRO A 95 8.97 0.57 15.24
C PRO A 95 9.21 0.25 16.71
N LYS A 96 8.27 -0.43 17.38
CA LYS A 96 8.43 -0.88 18.77
C LYS A 96 9.41 -2.05 18.90
N LEU A 97 9.47 -2.94 17.88
CA LEU A 97 10.35 -4.12 17.92
C LEU A 97 11.78 -3.80 17.51
N ILE A 98 11.96 -3.12 16.38
CA ILE A 98 13.26 -2.93 15.75
C ILE A 98 13.74 -1.47 15.76
N GLY A 99 12.92 -0.56 16.27
CA GLY A 99 13.21 0.88 16.30
C GLY A 99 12.85 1.60 14.99
N VAL A 100 12.70 2.92 15.10
CA VAL A 100 12.25 3.79 13.99
C VAL A 100 13.20 3.70 12.79
N GLN A 101 14.52 3.75 12.99
CA GLN A 101 15.49 3.76 11.90
C GLN A 101 15.49 2.46 11.09
N LYS A 102 15.44 1.32 11.75
CA LYS A 102 15.36 0.02 11.06
C LYS A 102 14.03 -0.16 10.34
N THR A 103 12.94 0.41 10.89
CA THR A 103 11.63 0.42 10.22
C THR A 103 11.65 1.26 8.94
N LYS A 104 12.29 2.44 8.96
CA LYS A 104 12.51 3.26 7.76
C LYS A 104 13.35 2.49 6.73
N PHE A 105 14.42 1.83 7.18
CA PHE A 105 15.25 1.03 6.28
C PHE A 105 14.47 -0.10 5.62
N LEU A 106 13.61 -0.79 6.38
CA LEU A 106 12.72 -1.81 5.83
C LEU A 106 11.76 -1.21 4.79
N ALA A 107 11.17 -0.03 5.08
CA ALA A 107 10.31 0.65 4.12
C ALA A 107 11.06 1.00 2.83
N TYR A 108 12.30 1.51 2.92
CA TYR A 108 13.15 1.76 1.75
C TYR A 108 13.41 0.50 0.94
N LEU A 109 13.74 -0.59 1.62
CA LEU A 109 13.99 -1.87 0.95
C LEU A 109 12.75 -2.34 0.16
N LEU A 110 11.57 -2.24 0.75
CA LEU A 110 10.32 -2.64 0.11
C LEU A 110 10.00 -1.75 -1.10
N VAL A 111 10.16 -0.42 -1.00
CA VAL A 111 9.99 0.51 -2.13
C VAL A 111 11.00 0.20 -3.22
N PHE A 112 12.25 -0.04 -2.87
CA PHE A 112 13.30 -0.37 -3.84
C PHE A 112 13.03 -1.68 -4.56
N LEU A 113 12.62 -2.74 -3.85
CA LEU A 113 12.26 -4.02 -4.46
C LEU A 113 11.05 -3.88 -5.39
N SER A 114 10.02 -3.12 -4.97
CA SER A 114 8.86 -2.87 -5.84
C SER A 114 9.27 -2.13 -7.12
N PHE A 115 10.18 -1.16 -7.02
CA PHE A 115 10.73 -0.44 -8.17
C PHE A 115 11.54 -1.35 -9.09
N LEU A 116 12.38 -2.23 -8.56
CA LEU A 116 13.12 -3.20 -9.37
C LEU A 116 12.16 -4.08 -10.19
N ILE A 117 11.12 -4.61 -9.56
CA ILE A 117 10.13 -5.42 -10.29
C ILE A 117 9.45 -4.57 -11.37
N ALA A 118 9.07 -3.33 -11.06
CA ALA A 118 8.41 -2.44 -12.00
C ALA A 118 9.24 -2.14 -13.26
N ILE A 119 10.56 -1.94 -13.12
CA ILE A 119 11.46 -1.71 -14.27
C ILE A 119 11.47 -2.90 -15.23
N PHE A 120 11.47 -4.12 -14.69
CA PHE A 120 11.59 -5.32 -15.53
C PHE A 120 10.25 -5.81 -16.08
N THR A 121 9.12 -5.38 -15.52
CA THR A 121 7.80 -5.93 -15.87
C THR A 121 6.85 -4.93 -16.49
N LEU A 122 6.96 -3.64 -16.16
CA LEU A 122 6.05 -2.62 -16.67
C LEU A 122 6.58 -1.98 -17.96
N LYS A 123 5.65 -1.46 -18.77
CA LYS A 123 6.01 -0.61 -19.92
C LYS A 123 6.76 0.63 -19.43
N ILE A 124 7.71 1.10 -20.24
CA ILE A 124 8.64 2.18 -19.87
C ILE A 124 7.96 3.43 -19.28
N LEU A 125 6.84 3.85 -19.83
CA LEU A 125 6.09 5.01 -19.33
C LEU A 125 5.60 4.81 -17.90
N PHE A 126 5.07 3.62 -17.59
CA PHE A 126 4.63 3.26 -16.24
C PHE A 126 5.82 3.11 -15.27
N ALA A 127 6.92 2.55 -15.74
CA ALA A 127 8.13 2.42 -14.95
C ALA A 127 8.72 3.78 -14.57
N ILE A 128 8.73 4.77 -15.50
CA ILE A 128 9.17 6.14 -15.20
C ILE A 128 8.24 6.82 -14.21
N ALA A 129 6.92 6.74 -14.40
CA ALA A 129 5.94 7.30 -13.47
C ALA A 129 6.10 6.72 -12.06
N PHE A 130 6.32 5.41 -11.98
CA PHE A 130 6.54 4.72 -10.72
C PHE A 130 7.90 5.08 -10.09
N PHE A 131 8.96 5.27 -10.89
CA PHE A 131 10.25 5.78 -10.42
C PHE A 131 10.12 7.13 -9.71
N LEU A 132 9.43 8.09 -10.34
CA LEU A 132 9.18 9.41 -9.76
C LEU A 132 8.38 9.30 -8.45
N THR A 133 7.40 8.39 -8.42
CA THR A 133 6.64 8.09 -7.21
C THR A 133 7.55 7.55 -6.11
N CYS A 134 8.42 6.59 -6.41
CA CYS A 134 9.35 6.02 -5.45
C CYS A 134 10.30 7.09 -4.89
N ALA A 135 10.82 7.98 -5.73
CA ALA A 135 11.71 9.07 -5.29
C ALA A 135 11.02 9.98 -4.26
N ILE A 136 9.76 10.37 -4.52
CA ILE A 136 8.97 11.16 -3.57
C ILE A 136 8.67 10.35 -2.30
N THR A 137 8.32 9.07 -2.44
CA THR A 137 8.05 8.20 -1.30
C THR A 137 9.26 8.06 -0.39
N PHE A 138 10.47 7.96 -0.94
CA PHE A 138 11.71 7.96 -0.17
C PHE A 138 11.85 9.21 0.71
N LEU A 139 11.53 10.39 0.18
CA LEU A 139 11.55 11.64 0.95
C LEU A 139 10.52 11.61 2.09
N PHE A 140 9.29 11.16 1.83
CA PHE A 140 8.28 11.04 2.89
C PHE A 140 8.68 10.03 3.97
N ILE A 141 9.26 8.88 3.61
CA ILE A 141 9.76 7.93 4.60
C ILE A 141 10.90 8.55 5.42
N TYR A 142 11.81 9.29 4.79
CA TYR A 142 12.93 9.94 5.48
C TYR A 142 12.46 10.89 6.58
N PHE A 143 11.48 11.75 6.28
CA PHE A 143 10.94 12.74 7.22
C PHE A 143 9.87 12.19 8.16
N SER A 144 9.51 10.90 8.08
CA SER A 144 8.52 10.30 8.99
C SER A 144 9.08 10.17 10.39
N GLU A 145 8.43 10.85 11.35
CA GLU A 145 8.77 10.85 12.77
C GLU A 145 7.51 10.87 13.62
N THR A 146 7.62 10.42 14.88
CA THR A 146 6.48 10.37 15.83
C THR A 146 5.90 11.74 16.16
N GLN A 147 6.63 12.82 15.91
CA GLN A 147 6.21 14.20 16.22
C GLN A 147 5.55 14.91 15.04
N LYS A 148 5.53 14.30 13.86
CA LYS A 148 4.90 14.91 12.68
C LYS A 148 3.37 14.95 12.85
N PRO A 149 2.71 16.03 12.34
CA PRO A 149 1.26 16.15 12.40
C PRO A 149 0.57 15.04 11.57
N ASP A 150 -0.65 14.68 11.94
CA ASP A 150 -1.45 13.67 11.21
C ASP A 150 -1.61 14.01 9.73
N ALA A 151 -1.72 15.30 9.39
CA ALA A 151 -1.80 15.76 8.01
C ALA A 151 -0.60 15.33 7.16
N TYR A 152 0.60 15.23 7.75
CA TYR A 152 1.79 14.74 7.04
C TYR A 152 1.60 13.31 6.54
N PHE A 153 1.00 12.45 7.35
CA PHE A 153 0.76 11.06 6.99
C PHE A 153 -0.45 10.90 6.07
N SER A 154 -1.57 11.53 6.43
CA SER A 154 -2.84 11.39 5.68
C SER A 154 -2.82 12.08 4.31
N PHE A 155 -2.13 13.22 4.17
CA PHE A 155 -2.01 13.88 2.87
C PHE A 155 -0.67 13.61 2.17
N GLY A 156 0.44 13.51 2.90
CA GLY A 156 1.75 13.29 2.31
C GLY A 156 1.98 11.83 1.95
N VAL A 157 2.08 10.97 2.97
CA VAL A 157 2.43 9.56 2.77
C VAL A 157 1.34 8.81 2.00
N GLU A 158 0.07 9.02 2.35
CA GLU A 158 -1.05 8.33 1.69
C GLU A 158 -1.19 8.74 0.22
N THR A 159 -0.98 10.02 -0.12
CA THR A 159 -1.02 10.51 -1.50
C THR A 159 0.01 9.83 -2.40
N CYS A 160 1.13 9.31 -1.84
CA CYS A 160 2.11 8.55 -2.62
C CYS A 160 1.49 7.35 -3.34
N SER A 161 0.41 6.77 -2.83
CA SER A 161 -0.30 5.68 -3.51
C SER A 161 -0.98 6.11 -4.81
N GLY A 162 -1.37 7.38 -4.94
CA GLY A 162 -2.00 7.96 -6.12
C GLY A 162 -1.03 8.63 -7.11
N LEU A 163 0.22 8.89 -6.72
CA LEU A 163 1.20 9.57 -7.57
C LEU A 163 1.48 8.87 -8.91
N PRO A 164 1.52 7.53 -9.01
CA PRO A 164 1.75 6.89 -10.31
C PRO A 164 0.72 7.31 -11.35
N LEU A 165 -0.56 7.40 -10.96
CA LEU A 165 -1.62 7.87 -11.85
C LEU A 165 -1.43 9.34 -12.23
N LEU A 166 -1.09 10.19 -11.25
CA LEU A 166 -0.84 11.61 -11.48
C LEU A 166 0.29 11.81 -12.51
N PHE A 167 1.42 11.13 -12.33
CA PHE A 167 2.54 11.23 -13.26
C PHE A 167 2.21 10.69 -14.65
N LEU A 168 1.45 9.61 -14.74
CA LEU A 168 0.98 9.09 -16.02
C LEU A 168 0.11 10.10 -16.76
N ILE A 169 -0.80 10.77 -16.06
CA ILE A 169 -1.63 11.83 -16.64
C ILE A 169 -0.75 12.97 -17.14
N LEU A 170 0.16 13.48 -16.30
CA LEU A 170 1.08 14.55 -16.69
C LEU A 170 1.91 14.17 -17.91
N MET A 171 2.52 12.98 -17.95
CA MET A 171 3.34 12.51 -19.07
C MET A 171 2.57 12.26 -20.35
N LYS A 172 1.23 12.12 -20.29
CA LYS A 172 0.39 11.97 -21.47
C LYS A 172 0.01 13.31 -22.10
N TYR A 173 -0.03 14.38 -21.30
CA TYR A 173 -0.46 15.71 -21.76
C TYR A 173 0.71 16.67 -22.04
N PHE A 174 1.90 16.33 -21.64
CA PHE A 174 3.16 17.02 -21.93
C PHE A 174 4.11 16.11 -22.72
#